data_f4ed862d038ec5765f1e79d2dd8bfa9d
#
_entry.id   f4ed862d038ec5765f1e79d2dd8bfa9d
#
_cell.length_a   1.000
_cell.length_b   1.000
_cell.length_c   1.000
_cell.angle_alpha   90.00
_cell.angle_beta   90.00
_cell.angle_gamma   90.00
#
_symmetry.space_group_name_H-M   'P 1'
#
loop_
_entity.id
_entity.type
_entity.pdbx_description
1 polymer ?
#
loop_
_entity_poly.entity_id
_entity_poly.type
_entity_poly.pdbx_seq_one_letter_code
_entity_poly.pdbx_strand_id
1 'polypeptide(L)'
;KSINQYDSEVRKGNFKKNASIIETLELFKKEVLIVGFGRIGKCLIKRCLGFEMKVKVYDPFVSNDVISQFGGNKIENLNDGLKSCDYLSLHIPLTEKTKNMIDSSKLNSMKKSAIIINTSRGGIINEIDLNNALNEKVIFGAGLDVFEQEPINNDNPLLKNNKVILSPHSATFTNECKSRMSIE
;
A
#
# COMPACT_ATOMS: atom_id res chain seq x y z
N LYS A 1 -1.17 -9.20 8.65
CA LYS A 1 -1.75 -9.68 9.93
C LYS A 1 -2.37 -8.52 10.68
N SER A 2 -3.54 -8.72 11.26
CA SER A 2 -4.28 -7.72 12.06
C SER A 2 -3.68 -7.56 13.46
N ILE A 3 -2.39 -7.20 13.56
CA ILE A 3 -1.64 -7.17 14.83
C ILE A 3 -2.31 -6.28 15.87
N ASN A 4 -2.74 -5.07 15.49
CA ASN A 4 -3.38 -4.14 16.41
C ASN A 4 -4.68 -4.70 17.01
N GLN A 5 -5.45 -5.45 16.21
CA GLN A 5 -6.67 -6.11 16.67
C GLN A 5 -6.35 -7.28 17.61
N TYR A 6 -5.38 -8.11 17.26
CA TYR A 6 -4.95 -9.21 18.12
C TYR A 6 -4.37 -8.73 19.45
N ASP A 7 -3.52 -7.69 19.43
CA ASP A 7 -2.98 -7.08 20.65
C ASP A 7 -4.12 -6.58 21.55
N SER A 8 -5.09 -5.86 20.97
CA SER A 8 -6.27 -5.37 21.70
C SER A 8 -7.08 -6.51 22.33
N GLU A 9 -7.32 -7.59 21.59
CA GLU A 9 -8.06 -8.76 22.11
C GLU A 9 -7.32 -9.46 23.26
N VAL A 10 -6.01 -9.64 23.12
CA VAL A 10 -5.19 -10.25 24.18
C VAL A 10 -5.22 -9.39 25.45
N ARG A 11 -5.12 -8.06 25.35
CA ARG A 11 -5.20 -7.14 26.49
C ARG A 11 -6.57 -7.17 27.19
N LYS A 12 -7.65 -7.50 26.46
CA LYS A 12 -8.98 -7.73 27.02
C LYS A 12 -9.18 -9.13 27.65
N GLY A 13 -8.15 -9.96 27.67
CA GLY A 13 -8.21 -11.33 28.16
C GLY A 13 -8.75 -12.37 27.16
N ASN A 14 -8.97 -12.00 25.91
CA ASN A 14 -9.51 -12.88 24.86
C ASN A 14 -8.39 -13.64 24.14
N PHE A 15 -7.77 -14.62 24.79
CA PHE A 15 -6.56 -15.28 24.23
C PHE A 15 -6.84 -16.29 23.11
N LYS A 16 -7.96 -17.00 23.10
CA LYS A 16 -8.20 -18.08 22.11
C LYS A 16 -9.50 -17.98 21.33
N LYS A 17 -10.55 -17.47 21.92
CA LYS A 17 -11.92 -17.63 21.38
C LYS A 17 -12.22 -16.76 20.16
N ASN A 18 -11.55 -15.63 19.97
CA ASN A 18 -11.86 -14.65 18.93
C ASN A 18 -10.76 -14.50 17.87
N ALA A 19 -9.66 -15.23 17.98
CA ALA A 19 -8.58 -15.20 16.99
C ALA A 19 -9.03 -15.72 15.60
N SER A 20 -10.03 -16.59 15.57
CA SER A 20 -10.62 -17.10 14.31
C SER A 20 -11.57 -16.15 13.59
N ILE A 21 -11.92 -15.02 14.22
CA ILE A 21 -12.86 -14.02 13.66
C ILE A 21 -12.12 -12.96 12.85
N ILE A 22 -10.82 -12.80 13.08
CA ILE A 22 -10.01 -11.79 12.40
C ILE A 22 -9.40 -12.43 11.14
N GLU A 23 -9.92 -12.04 9.99
CA GLU A 23 -9.38 -12.47 8.70
C GLU A 23 -7.96 -11.89 8.51
N THR A 24 -7.00 -12.77 8.21
CA THR A 24 -5.62 -12.39 7.95
C THR A 24 -5.12 -13.02 6.65
N LEU A 25 -4.24 -12.31 5.95
CA LEU A 25 -3.66 -12.73 4.68
C LEU A 25 -2.15 -12.97 4.84
N GLU A 26 -1.62 -13.94 4.11
CA GLU A 26 -0.18 -14.19 3.99
C GLU A 26 0.42 -13.37 2.85
N LEU A 27 1.74 -13.18 2.88
CA LEU A 27 2.50 -12.61 1.76
C LEU A 27 3.02 -13.69 0.81
N PHE A 28 3.23 -14.89 1.31
CA PHE A 28 3.80 -16.02 0.57
C PHE A 28 3.03 -16.30 -0.72
N LYS A 29 3.75 -16.32 -1.85
CA LYS A 29 3.22 -16.53 -3.22
C LYS A 29 2.16 -15.53 -3.70
N LYS A 30 1.88 -14.47 -2.92
CA LYS A 30 1.01 -13.38 -3.34
C LYS A 30 1.69 -12.46 -4.33
N GLU A 31 0.90 -11.75 -5.12
CA GLU A 31 1.39 -10.81 -6.12
C GLU A 31 1.36 -9.39 -5.58
N VAL A 32 2.50 -8.71 -5.62
CA VAL A 32 2.60 -7.29 -5.35
C VAL A 32 2.83 -6.51 -6.65
N LEU A 33 2.04 -5.46 -6.84
CA LEU A 33 2.27 -4.45 -7.85
C LEU A 33 2.97 -3.25 -7.23
N ILE A 34 4.18 -2.96 -7.67
CA ILE A 34 4.95 -1.77 -7.33
C ILE A 34 4.73 -0.74 -8.44
N VAL A 35 4.15 0.41 -8.11
CA VAL A 35 3.97 1.54 -9.03
C VAL A 35 5.05 2.57 -8.73
N GLY A 36 5.97 2.75 -9.67
CA GLY A 36 7.18 3.55 -9.51
C GLY A 36 8.40 2.72 -9.09
N PHE A 37 9.46 2.74 -9.89
CA PHE A 37 10.66 1.94 -9.67
C PHE A 37 11.92 2.81 -9.45
N GLY A 38 11.73 3.87 -8.66
CA GLY A 38 12.81 4.71 -8.15
C GLY A 38 13.59 4.05 -7.00
N ARG A 39 14.28 4.85 -6.20
CA ARG A 39 15.09 4.38 -5.05
C ARG A 39 14.27 3.48 -4.10
N ILE A 40 13.06 3.90 -3.74
CA ILE A 40 12.20 3.17 -2.80
C ILE A 40 11.65 1.88 -3.42
N GLY A 41 11.14 1.92 -4.66
CA GLY A 41 10.65 0.73 -5.36
C GLY A 41 11.73 -0.36 -5.48
N LYS A 42 12.97 0.03 -5.80
CA LYS A 42 14.14 -0.87 -5.83
C LYS A 42 14.49 -1.46 -4.45
N CYS A 43 14.27 -0.70 -3.39
CA CYS A 43 14.45 -1.22 -2.03
C CYS A 43 13.34 -2.17 -1.60
N LEU A 44 12.10 -1.90 -2.02
CA LEU A 44 10.94 -2.72 -1.68
C LEU A 44 10.98 -4.09 -2.34
N ILE A 45 11.33 -4.16 -3.63
CA ILE A 45 11.33 -5.42 -4.38
C ILE A 45 12.16 -6.51 -3.70
N LYS A 46 13.34 -6.16 -3.19
CA LYS A 46 14.20 -7.12 -2.45
C LYS A 46 13.52 -7.72 -1.24
N ARG A 47 12.70 -6.93 -0.54
CA ARG A 47 11.96 -7.36 0.64
C ARG A 47 10.78 -8.25 0.27
N CYS A 48 10.05 -7.88 -0.79
CA CYS A 48 8.96 -8.69 -1.31
C CYS A 48 9.43 -10.06 -1.80
N LEU A 49 10.57 -10.12 -2.51
CA LEU A 49 11.19 -11.38 -2.92
C LEU A 49 11.64 -12.23 -1.72
N GLY A 50 12.13 -11.60 -0.64
CA GLY A 50 12.45 -12.29 0.61
C GLY A 50 11.23 -12.92 1.30
N PHE A 51 10.02 -12.42 1.04
CA PHE A 51 8.75 -13.04 1.43
C PHE A 51 8.19 -14.00 0.39
N GLU A 52 8.97 -14.36 -0.62
CA GLU A 52 8.59 -15.22 -1.74
C GLU A 52 7.33 -14.74 -2.50
N MET A 53 7.16 -13.42 -2.59
CA MET A 53 6.09 -12.79 -3.36
C MET A 53 6.45 -12.77 -4.85
N LYS A 54 5.42 -12.78 -5.71
CA LYS A 54 5.56 -12.44 -7.13
C LYS A 54 5.54 -10.92 -7.27
N VAL A 55 6.55 -10.33 -7.90
CA VAL A 55 6.66 -8.88 -8.00
C VAL A 55 6.43 -8.42 -9.43
N LYS A 56 5.40 -7.61 -9.64
CA LYS A 56 5.16 -6.83 -10.85
C LYS A 56 5.51 -5.38 -10.62
N VAL A 57 6.02 -4.72 -11.65
CA VAL A 57 6.43 -3.32 -11.59
C VAL A 57 5.79 -2.56 -12.75
N TYR A 58 5.12 -1.47 -12.44
CA TYR A 58 4.69 -0.48 -13.41
C TYR A 58 5.52 0.80 -13.25
N ASP A 59 6.34 1.08 -14.25
CA ASP A 59 7.08 2.34 -14.38
C ASP A 59 7.31 2.62 -15.87
N PRO A 60 6.72 3.70 -16.43
CA PRO A 60 6.85 4.00 -17.86
C PRO A 60 8.26 4.45 -18.27
N PHE A 61 9.12 4.81 -17.31
CA PHE A 61 10.44 5.38 -17.56
C PHE A 61 11.59 4.38 -17.37
N VAL A 62 11.31 3.21 -16.77
CA VAL A 62 12.32 2.20 -16.46
C VAL A 62 12.17 1.00 -17.41
N SER A 63 13.28 0.57 -18.02
CA SER A 63 13.28 -0.57 -18.94
C SER A 63 13.02 -1.90 -18.24
N ASN A 64 12.53 -2.88 -19.00
CA ASN A 64 12.33 -4.24 -18.50
C ASN A 64 13.63 -4.86 -17.97
N ASP A 65 14.76 -4.63 -18.66
CA ASP A 65 16.07 -5.20 -18.28
C ASP A 65 16.48 -4.74 -16.87
N VAL A 66 16.28 -3.45 -16.57
CA VAL A 66 16.57 -2.92 -15.24
C VAL A 66 15.67 -3.56 -14.19
N ILE A 67 14.37 -3.70 -14.43
CA ILE A 67 13.43 -4.31 -13.48
C ILE A 67 13.75 -5.78 -13.26
N SER A 68 14.05 -6.52 -14.35
CA SER A 68 14.39 -7.94 -14.31
C SER A 68 15.66 -8.24 -13.53
N GLN A 69 16.67 -7.36 -13.60
CA GLN A 69 17.90 -7.47 -12.79
C GLN A 69 17.63 -7.46 -11.28
N PHE A 70 16.52 -6.85 -10.85
CA PHE A 70 16.06 -6.86 -9.46
C PHE A 70 15.12 -8.04 -9.13
N GLY A 71 14.81 -8.90 -10.12
CA GLY A 71 13.90 -10.04 -9.94
C GLY A 71 12.41 -9.71 -10.09
N GLY A 72 12.08 -8.54 -10.65
CA GLY A 72 10.70 -8.15 -10.94
C GLY A 72 10.30 -8.40 -12.39
N ASN A 73 9.00 -8.37 -12.66
CA ASN A 73 8.43 -8.43 -13.99
C ASN A 73 7.80 -7.08 -14.32
N LYS A 74 8.29 -6.42 -15.38
CA LYS A 74 7.66 -5.19 -15.86
C LYS A 74 6.29 -5.47 -16.45
N ILE A 75 5.34 -4.58 -16.18
CA ILE A 75 4.06 -4.54 -16.88
C ILE A 75 3.91 -3.20 -17.61
N GLU A 76 3.33 -3.25 -18.82
CA GLU A 76 3.16 -2.04 -19.64
C GLU A 76 1.84 -1.34 -19.37
N ASN A 77 0.84 -2.06 -18.87
CA ASN A 77 -0.48 -1.51 -18.57
C ASN A 77 -0.78 -1.62 -17.07
N LEU A 78 -1.00 -0.46 -16.43
CA LEU A 78 -1.34 -0.39 -15.01
C LEU A 78 -2.61 -1.20 -14.67
N ASN A 79 -3.64 -1.13 -15.51
CA ASN A 79 -4.90 -1.80 -15.23
C ASN A 79 -4.76 -3.33 -15.18
N ASP A 80 -3.87 -3.92 -15.97
CA ASP A 80 -3.62 -5.36 -15.94
C ASP A 80 -2.94 -5.77 -14.63
N GLY A 81 -2.05 -4.92 -14.11
CA GLY A 81 -1.44 -5.12 -12.80
C GLY A 81 -2.45 -5.01 -11.66
N LEU A 82 -3.33 -4.01 -11.71
CA LEU A 82 -4.36 -3.79 -10.70
C LEU A 82 -5.34 -4.96 -10.59
N LYS A 83 -5.76 -5.54 -11.73
CA LYS A 83 -6.66 -6.71 -11.74
C LYS A 83 -6.06 -7.95 -11.10
N SER A 84 -4.75 -8.10 -11.17
CA SER A 84 -4.07 -9.34 -10.75
C SER A 84 -3.42 -9.24 -9.37
N CYS A 85 -3.09 -8.05 -8.88
CA CYS A 85 -2.34 -7.90 -7.65
C CYS A 85 -3.17 -8.21 -6.40
N ASP A 86 -2.49 -8.75 -5.39
CA ASP A 86 -3.01 -8.90 -4.03
C ASP A 86 -2.60 -7.70 -3.17
N TYR A 87 -1.48 -7.06 -3.52
CA TYR A 87 -0.96 -5.86 -2.85
C TYR A 87 -0.56 -4.82 -3.88
N LEU A 88 -0.99 -3.57 -3.68
CA LEU A 88 -0.56 -2.41 -4.47
C LEU A 88 0.29 -1.51 -3.58
N SER A 89 1.49 -1.16 -4.03
CA SER A 89 2.37 -0.22 -3.33
C SER A 89 2.79 0.93 -4.24
N LEU A 90 2.53 2.17 -3.80
CA LEU A 90 2.75 3.38 -4.60
C LEU A 90 4.06 4.07 -4.19
N HIS A 91 4.90 4.37 -5.18
CA HIS A 91 6.22 5.00 -5.02
C HIS A 91 6.51 6.03 -6.12
N ILE A 92 5.50 6.82 -6.44
CA ILE A 92 5.55 7.86 -7.47
C ILE A 92 5.35 9.25 -6.86
N PRO A 93 5.84 10.32 -7.48
CA PRO A 93 5.55 11.68 -7.06
C PRO A 93 4.09 12.06 -7.39
N LEU A 94 3.54 13.01 -6.64
CA LEU A 94 2.29 13.67 -7.02
C LEU A 94 2.57 14.68 -8.14
N THR A 95 1.86 14.53 -9.25
CA THR A 95 1.89 15.42 -10.42
C THR A 95 0.48 15.49 -11.00
N GLU A 96 0.22 16.37 -11.96
CA GLU A 96 -1.07 16.41 -12.65
C GLU A 96 -1.47 15.06 -13.28
N LYS A 97 -0.49 14.25 -13.72
CA LYS A 97 -0.74 12.93 -14.32
C LYS A 97 -0.98 11.83 -13.29
N THR A 98 -0.53 12.02 -12.06
CA THR A 98 -0.64 11.00 -10.99
C THR A 98 -1.66 11.38 -9.93
N LYS A 99 -2.20 12.60 -9.98
CA LYS A 99 -3.30 13.04 -9.14
C LYS A 99 -4.53 12.17 -9.39
N ASN A 100 -5.11 11.64 -8.33
CA ASN A 100 -6.25 10.71 -8.38
C ASN A 100 -6.04 9.55 -9.38
N MET A 101 -4.76 9.14 -9.58
CA MET A 101 -4.43 8.03 -10.45
C MET A 101 -5.15 6.74 -10.03
N ILE A 102 -5.39 6.57 -8.74
CA ILE A 102 -6.18 5.47 -8.18
C ILE A 102 -7.53 6.05 -7.75
N ASP A 103 -8.50 5.93 -8.64
CA ASP A 103 -9.89 6.36 -8.52
C ASP A 103 -10.84 5.17 -8.32
N SER A 104 -12.14 5.43 -8.21
CA SER A 104 -13.17 4.40 -8.04
C SER A 104 -13.13 3.35 -9.15
N SER A 105 -12.88 3.72 -10.40
CA SER A 105 -12.80 2.79 -11.53
C SER A 105 -11.67 1.77 -11.35
N LYS A 106 -10.50 2.25 -10.93
CA LYS A 106 -9.32 1.40 -10.68
C LYS A 106 -9.49 0.55 -9.44
N LEU A 107 -10.04 1.10 -8.37
CA LEU A 107 -10.38 0.36 -7.16
C LEU A 107 -11.35 -0.78 -7.46
N ASN A 108 -12.38 -0.54 -8.25
CA ASN A 108 -13.36 -1.55 -8.67
C ASN A 108 -12.76 -2.66 -9.55
N SER A 109 -11.63 -2.41 -10.21
CA SER A 109 -10.94 -3.41 -11.03
C SER A 109 -10.05 -4.35 -10.21
N MET A 110 -9.76 -4.03 -8.95
CA MET A 110 -8.87 -4.81 -8.08
C MET A 110 -9.59 -6.03 -7.49
N LYS A 111 -8.79 -6.95 -6.95
CA LYS A 111 -9.33 -8.10 -6.20
C LYS A 111 -10.00 -7.63 -4.91
N LYS A 112 -11.10 -8.28 -4.51
CA LYS A 112 -11.74 -8.04 -3.21
C LYS A 112 -10.81 -8.28 -2.01
N SER A 113 -9.80 -9.10 -2.18
CA SER A 113 -8.75 -9.35 -1.17
C SER A 113 -7.59 -8.36 -1.25
N ALA A 114 -7.58 -7.41 -2.18
CA ALA A 114 -6.46 -6.52 -2.39
C ALA A 114 -6.27 -5.53 -1.24
N ILE A 115 -5.01 -5.24 -0.95
CA ILE A 115 -4.59 -4.22 0.02
C ILE A 115 -3.76 -3.16 -0.70
N ILE A 116 -4.07 -1.88 -0.44
CA ILE A 116 -3.34 -0.74 -0.99
C ILE A 116 -2.42 -0.14 0.07
N ILE A 117 -1.19 0.18 -0.31
CA ILE A 117 -0.21 0.86 0.54
C ILE A 117 0.25 2.15 -0.16
N ASN A 118 0.11 3.29 0.51
CA ASN A 118 0.65 4.56 0.04
C ASN A 118 1.52 5.20 1.13
N THR A 119 2.82 5.20 0.89
CA THR A 119 3.83 5.90 1.68
C THR A 119 4.61 6.89 0.83
N SER A 120 4.04 7.32 -0.31
CA SER A 120 4.70 8.22 -1.26
C SER A 120 4.20 9.65 -1.15
N ARG A 121 3.00 9.94 -1.67
CA ARG A 121 2.36 11.27 -1.58
C ARG A 121 0.85 11.11 -1.49
N GLY A 122 0.20 11.98 -0.71
CA GLY A 122 -1.25 12.16 -0.73
C GLY A 122 -1.75 12.63 -2.09
N GLY A 123 -3.03 12.48 -2.38
CA GLY A 123 -3.64 12.88 -3.64
C GLY A 123 -3.37 11.97 -4.85
N ILE A 124 -2.55 10.92 -4.71
CA ILE A 124 -2.39 9.89 -5.75
C ILE A 124 -3.59 8.93 -5.73
N ILE A 125 -4.10 8.64 -4.55
CA ILE A 125 -5.36 7.90 -4.36
C ILE A 125 -6.44 8.95 -4.07
N ASN A 126 -7.60 8.84 -4.72
CA ASN A 126 -8.77 9.61 -4.30
C ASN A 126 -9.27 9.06 -2.96
N GLU A 127 -9.19 9.83 -1.88
CA GLU A 127 -9.49 9.37 -0.51
C GLU A 127 -10.98 9.06 -0.30
N ILE A 128 -11.87 9.80 -0.98
CA ILE A 128 -13.31 9.55 -0.92
C ILE A 128 -13.63 8.21 -1.59
N ASP A 129 -13.10 7.99 -2.80
CA ASP A 129 -13.29 6.75 -3.54
C ASP A 129 -12.72 5.56 -2.76
N LEU A 130 -11.54 5.73 -2.14
CA LEU A 130 -10.93 4.70 -1.30
C LEU A 130 -11.82 4.35 -0.11
N ASN A 131 -12.33 5.35 0.60
CA ASN A 131 -13.22 5.12 1.74
C ASN A 131 -14.49 4.37 1.32
N ASN A 132 -15.10 4.75 0.20
CA ASN A 132 -16.27 4.07 -0.34
C ASN A 132 -15.95 2.61 -0.71
N ALA A 133 -14.85 2.37 -1.43
CA ALA A 133 -14.41 1.04 -1.81
C ALA A 133 -14.16 0.11 -0.60
N LEU A 134 -13.63 0.66 0.49
CA LEU A 134 -13.42 -0.07 1.74
C LEU A 134 -14.75 -0.40 2.43
N ASN A 135 -15.67 0.56 2.52
CA ASN A 135 -16.98 0.38 3.14
C ASN A 135 -17.82 -0.67 2.37
N GLU A 136 -17.81 -0.61 1.05
CA GLU A 136 -18.51 -1.52 0.15
C GLU A 136 -17.80 -2.88 -0.02
N LYS A 137 -16.64 -3.08 0.62
CA LYS A 137 -15.82 -4.30 0.54
C LYS A 137 -15.37 -4.63 -0.91
N VAL A 138 -15.14 -3.60 -1.71
CA VAL A 138 -14.57 -3.70 -3.06
C VAL A 138 -13.11 -4.15 -2.96
N ILE A 139 -12.38 -3.63 -1.96
CA ILE A 139 -11.04 -4.07 -1.57
C ILE A 139 -11.00 -4.43 -0.09
N PHE A 140 -9.95 -5.14 0.33
CA PHE A 140 -9.83 -5.65 1.69
C PHE A 140 -9.41 -4.59 2.71
N GLY A 141 -8.42 -3.76 2.38
CA GLY A 141 -7.86 -2.79 3.31
C GLY A 141 -6.88 -1.82 2.68
N ALA A 142 -6.43 -0.84 3.48
CA ALA A 142 -5.40 0.10 3.07
C ALA A 142 -4.42 0.42 4.21
N GLY A 143 -3.19 0.85 3.84
CA GLY A 143 -2.20 1.45 4.72
C GLY A 143 -1.75 2.79 4.14
N LEU A 144 -1.95 3.88 4.87
CA LEU A 144 -1.64 5.22 4.41
C LEU A 144 -0.72 5.93 5.41
N ASP A 145 0.39 6.46 4.90
CA ASP A 145 1.30 7.34 5.66
C ASP A 145 1.19 8.79 5.20
N VAL A 146 0.43 9.04 4.12
CA VAL A 146 0.30 10.34 3.45
C VAL A 146 -1.16 10.61 3.06
N PHE A 147 -1.54 11.90 3.04
CA PHE A 147 -2.92 12.33 2.83
C PHE A 147 -3.01 13.50 1.85
N GLU A 148 -4.18 13.68 1.21
CA GLU A 148 -4.44 14.82 0.31
C GLU A 148 -4.21 16.15 1.00
N GLN A 149 -4.60 16.24 2.26
CA GLN A 149 -4.33 17.39 3.13
C GLN A 149 -3.53 16.92 4.34
N GLU A 150 -2.39 17.54 4.58
CA GLU A 150 -1.53 17.31 5.74
C GLU A 150 -1.34 18.61 6.54
N PRO A 151 -1.67 18.64 7.84
CA PRO A 151 -2.28 17.59 8.65
C PRO A 151 -3.65 17.15 8.13
N ILE A 152 -3.98 15.86 8.31
CA ILE A 152 -5.26 15.31 7.88
C ILE A 152 -6.43 16.06 8.55
N ASN A 153 -7.47 16.40 7.78
CA ASN A 153 -8.65 17.06 8.29
C ASN A 153 -9.43 16.12 9.24
N ASN A 154 -9.91 16.65 10.37
CA ASN A 154 -10.71 15.91 11.34
C ASN A 154 -12.01 15.32 10.76
N ASP A 155 -12.52 15.88 9.67
CA ASP A 155 -13.72 15.40 8.98
C ASP A 155 -13.41 14.31 7.93
N ASN A 156 -12.14 13.98 7.72
CA ASN A 156 -11.76 12.96 6.75
C ASN A 156 -12.38 11.60 7.12
N PRO A 157 -13.18 10.98 6.25
CA PRO A 157 -13.90 9.76 6.56
C PRO A 157 -12.98 8.57 6.84
N LEU A 158 -11.74 8.56 6.33
CA LEU A 158 -10.75 7.53 6.59
C LEU A 158 -10.38 7.41 8.07
N LEU A 159 -10.49 8.50 8.86
CA LEU A 159 -10.20 8.47 10.29
C LEU A 159 -11.15 7.55 11.09
N LYS A 160 -12.34 7.29 10.56
CA LYS A 160 -13.34 6.42 11.17
C LYS A 160 -13.38 5.02 10.55
N ASN A 161 -12.58 4.78 9.52
CA ASN A 161 -12.60 3.51 8.78
C ASN A 161 -11.61 2.50 9.40
N ASN A 162 -12.13 1.45 10.01
CA ASN A 162 -11.34 0.42 10.70
C ASN A 162 -10.57 -0.53 9.76
N LYS A 163 -10.76 -0.42 8.44
CA LYS A 163 -10.01 -1.16 7.43
C LYS A 163 -8.77 -0.42 6.94
N VAL A 164 -8.50 0.77 7.48
CA VAL A 164 -7.30 1.55 7.15
C VAL A 164 -6.37 1.58 8.36
N ILE A 165 -5.08 1.40 8.09
CA ILE A 165 -4.00 1.73 9.03
C ILE A 165 -3.44 3.08 8.61
N LEU A 166 -3.39 4.02 9.54
CA LEU A 166 -2.94 5.38 9.30
C LEU A 166 -1.66 5.65 10.08
N SER A 167 -0.72 6.39 9.48
CA SER A 167 0.47 6.92 10.15
C SER A 167 0.73 8.38 9.70
N PRO A 168 1.36 9.22 10.54
CA PRO A 168 1.41 10.67 10.35
C PRO A 168 2.61 11.10 9.50
N HIS A 169 2.74 10.64 8.26
CA HIS A 169 3.86 10.89 7.34
C HIS A 169 5.21 10.63 8.01
N SER A 170 5.32 9.47 8.64
CA SER A 170 6.42 9.10 9.55
C SER A 170 7.31 7.96 9.04
N ALA A 171 7.19 7.58 7.78
CA ALA A 171 7.98 6.49 7.18
C ALA A 171 9.51 6.66 7.35
N THR A 172 9.98 7.90 7.55
CA THR A 172 11.39 8.24 7.75
C THR A 172 11.76 8.56 9.20
N PHE A 173 10.85 8.44 10.17
CA PHE A 173 11.05 8.89 11.55
C PHE A 173 11.81 7.87 12.42
N THR A 174 12.85 7.24 11.87
CA THR A 174 13.82 6.50 12.68
C THR A 174 15.08 7.34 12.91
N ASN A 175 15.78 7.11 14.03
CA ASN A 175 16.99 7.83 14.34
C ASN A 175 18.05 7.66 13.25
N GLU A 176 18.20 6.44 12.73
CA GLU A 176 19.14 6.11 11.67
C GLU A 176 18.79 6.79 10.35
N CYS A 177 17.50 6.89 10.02
CA CYS A 177 17.07 7.58 8.81
C CYS A 177 17.30 9.08 8.89
N LYS A 178 16.96 9.70 10.05
CA LYS A 178 17.23 11.12 10.31
C LYS A 178 18.71 11.44 10.19
N SER A 179 19.58 10.59 10.77
CA SER A 179 21.05 10.76 10.68
C SER A 179 21.55 10.68 9.23
N ARG A 180 21.04 9.76 8.43
CA ARG A 180 21.41 9.67 7.00
C ARG A 180 20.96 10.87 6.19
N MET A 181 19.74 11.37 6.42
CA MET A 181 19.20 12.54 5.71
C MET A 181 19.90 13.85 6.07
N SER A 182 20.55 13.95 7.24
CA SER A 182 21.30 15.14 7.63
C SER A 182 22.73 15.18 7.09
N ILE A 183 23.17 14.11 6.41
CA ILE A 183 24.52 14.00 5.83
C ILE A 183 24.48 14.22 4.30
N GLU A 184 23.33 14.10 3.64
CA GLU A 184 23.11 14.40 2.23
C GLU A 184 22.67 15.86 2.01
#